data_9865b6285aba4be39cc3bac9d23eb8d8
#
_entry.id   9865b6285aba4be39cc3bac9d23eb8d8
#
_cell.length_a   1.000
_cell.length_b   1.000
_cell.length_c   1.000
_cell.angle_alpha   90.00
_cell.angle_beta   90.00
_cell.angle_gamma   90.00
#
_symmetry.space_group_name_H-M   'P 1'
#
loop_
_entity.id
_entity.type
_entity.pdbx_description
1 polymer ?
#
loop_
_entity_poly.entity_id
_entity_poly.type
_entity_poly.pdbx_seq_one_letter_code
_entity_poly.pdbx_strand_id
1 'polypeptide(L)'
;MAVKQPNMKAADSPIVMKAGDTAARETAAQKAVEATINETPEVASALAARGIAATYDANNRAYVELAGTTDEIHAIGEYLTSYQPARNAFLNALVNRIGLTIVTSKLYRNPWAVFKRGYLEFGDTIEEIFVNLADVHGFYPEGAEDTFAKRELPDVRAAFHRMNFQKFYKTTVSSQQLRQAFLSWTGVSDLIARIIESLYTSANTDEYYVMRYFLAKCLLNGYIGSVSIPAISKDNAIDIATQFQYMSDLFQYQSTKYNMAGVTTHTDFEDQYFIVTAKFKATMNMNVLATAFNLEYREFQARMITVDTFTDFDWVRMDALFTDPATGQLDPNYHRFTQEEIELLETVPAVLVSRDWWMVLDNYVESAQWFNGEGLYWNHWHHVWKTISCSPFGQAAAFTPTAPTITSVTVTPATATLSKGADLQLNAAVVGTGIVNQGVQWTVTGGAASGTTVTNGGYLHVAANETATTLTVTATSIQDGTKTGESTITVTA
;
A
#
# COMPACT_ATOMS: atom_id res chain seq x y z
N MET A 1 -3.60 23.14 36.36
CA MET A 1 -2.14 23.00 36.51
C MET A 1 -1.53 23.25 35.14
N ALA A 2 -0.80 24.34 34.96
CA ALA A 2 -0.11 24.65 33.71
C ALA A 2 1.04 23.65 33.56
N VAL A 3 1.03 22.85 32.50
CA VAL A 3 2.12 21.96 32.14
C VAL A 3 3.30 22.86 31.77
N LYS A 4 4.32 22.86 32.61
CA LYS A 4 5.59 23.52 32.33
C LYS A 4 6.18 22.87 31.08
N GLN A 5 6.20 23.60 29.97
CA GLN A 5 6.98 23.18 28.81
C GLN A 5 8.43 23.01 29.21
N PRO A 6 9.14 21.97 28.81
CA PRO A 6 10.54 21.82 29.06
C PRO A 6 11.26 23.01 28.44
N ASN A 7 12.06 23.68 29.25
CA ASN A 7 12.89 24.82 28.84
C ASN A 7 13.99 24.29 27.91
N MET A 8 13.67 24.12 26.63
CA MET A 8 14.66 23.83 25.60
C MET A 8 15.59 25.02 25.52
N LYS A 9 16.85 24.82 25.88
CA LYS A 9 17.90 25.82 25.64
C LYS A 9 17.95 26.08 24.14
N ALA A 10 18.15 27.31 23.71
CA ALA A 10 18.25 27.70 22.31
C ALA A 10 19.27 26.86 21.52
N ALA A 11 20.27 26.25 22.17
CA ALA A 11 21.22 25.32 21.58
C ALA A 11 20.65 23.94 21.27
N ASP A 12 19.51 23.54 21.87
CA ASP A 12 18.85 22.22 21.69
C ASP A 12 17.64 22.32 20.79
N SER A 13 17.33 23.53 20.31
CA SER A 13 16.24 23.75 19.35
C SER A 13 16.67 23.24 17.98
N PRO A 14 15.87 22.36 17.31
CA PRO A 14 16.17 21.91 15.95
C PRO A 14 16.14 23.05 14.91
N ILE A 15 15.69 24.25 15.32
CA ILE A 15 15.55 25.44 14.48
C ILE A 15 16.78 26.38 14.62
N VAL A 16 17.53 26.29 15.69
CA VAL A 16 18.74 27.11 15.91
C VAL A 16 19.96 26.36 15.40
N MET A 17 20.37 26.67 14.18
CA MET A 17 21.64 26.17 13.62
C MET A 17 22.82 26.90 14.32
N LYS A 18 23.85 26.13 14.72
CA LYS A 18 25.12 26.70 15.15
C LYS A 18 25.81 27.41 13.97
N ALA A 19 26.56 28.47 14.22
CA ALA A 19 27.26 29.21 13.15
C ALA A 19 28.12 28.31 12.26
N GLY A 20 28.74 27.25 12.78
CA GLY A 20 29.49 26.26 12.02
C GLY A 20 28.63 25.40 11.09
N ASP A 21 27.38 25.12 11.46
CA ASP A 21 26.44 24.36 10.63
C ASP A 21 25.96 25.21 9.45
N THR A 22 25.84 26.53 9.62
CA THR A 22 25.48 27.47 8.54
C THR A 22 26.57 27.52 7.47
N ALA A 23 27.85 27.68 7.89
CA ALA A 23 28.98 27.71 6.96
C ALA A 23 29.17 26.40 6.20
N ALA A 24 28.99 25.23 6.88
CA ALA A 24 29.03 23.91 6.22
C ALA A 24 27.90 23.75 5.20
N ARG A 25 26.73 24.29 5.51
CA ARG A 25 25.56 24.27 4.64
C ARG A 25 25.73 25.17 3.42
N GLU A 26 26.29 26.36 3.59
CA GLU A 26 26.64 27.28 2.49
C GLU A 26 27.68 26.64 1.56
N THR A 27 28.72 26.01 2.10
CA THR A 27 29.72 25.28 1.32
C THR A 27 29.11 24.11 0.56
N ALA A 28 28.19 23.36 1.18
CA ALA A 28 27.49 22.25 0.50
C ALA A 28 26.57 22.76 -0.62
N ALA A 29 25.85 23.85 -0.40
CA ALA A 29 25.01 24.49 -1.40
C ALA A 29 25.82 25.04 -2.59
N GLN A 30 26.95 25.71 -2.31
CA GLN A 30 27.90 26.16 -3.34
C GLN A 30 28.37 25.00 -4.21
N LYS A 31 28.84 23.91 -3.62
CA LYS A 31 29.26 22.70 -4.34
C LYS A 31 28.15 22.07 -5.17
N ALA A 32 26.92 22.11 -4.66
CA ALA A 32 25.77 21.62 -5.43
C ALA A 32 25.48 22.47 -6.66
N VAL A 33 25.53 23.81 -6.53
CA VAL A 33 25.38 24.75 -7.65
C VAL A 33 26.52 24.59 -8.66
N GLU A 34 27.76 24.55 -8.20
CA GLU A 34 28.95 24.33 -9.05
C GLU A 34 28.84 23.04 -9.85
N ALA A 35 28.54 21.94 -9.20
CA ALA A 35 28.39 20.66 -9.87
C ALA A 35 27.22 20.67 -10.87
N THR A 36 26.11 21.36 -10.57
CA THR A 36 24.97 21.51 -11.50
C THR A 36 25.33 22.34 -12.74
N ILE A 37 26.11 23.40 -12.55
CA ILE A 37 26.65 24.20 -13.66
C ILE A 37 27.55 23.33 -14.54
N ASN A 38 28.39 22.53 -13.94
CA ASN A 38 29.33 21.65 -14.65
C ASN A 38 28.66 20.48 -15.36
N GLU A 39 27.45 20.07 -14.96
CA GLU A 39 26.61 19.13 -15.71
C GLU A 39 25.99 19.75 -16.96
N THR A 40 25.96 21.08 -17.08
CA THR A 40 25.42 21.84 -18.21
C THR A 40 26.54 22.60 -18.95
N PRO A 41 27.22 22.00 -19.94
CA PRO A 41 28.41 22.59 -20.59
C PRO A 41 28.19 23.97 -21.19
N GLU A 42 26.99 24.24 -21.70
CA GLU A 42 26.61 25.54 -22.27
C GLU A 42 26.57 26.63 -21.22
N VAL A 43 26.04 26.31 -20.03
CA VAL A 43 25.99 27.23 -18.87
C VAL A 43 27.39 27.47 -18.33
N ALA A 44 28.17 26.42 -18.16
CA ALA A 44 29.56 26.51 -17.68
C ALA A 44 30.41 27.41 -18.60
N SER A 45 30.37 27.18 -19.91
CA SER A 45 31.09 27.97 -20.92
C SER A 45 30.69 29.44 -20.94
N ALA A 46 29.41 29.72 -20.84
CA ALA A 46 28.89 31.09 -20.81
C ALA A 46 29.25 31.84 -19.55
N LEU A 47 29.29 31.18 -18.40
CA LEU A 47 29.71 31.76 -17.12
C LEU A 47 31.21 32.01 -17.08
N ALA A 48 32.01 31.08 -17.61
CA ALA A 48 33.46 31.26 -17.80
C ALA A 48 33.77 32.47 -18.67
N ALA A 49 33.03 32.66 -19.78
CA ALA A 49 33.15 33.83 -20.67
C ALA A 49 32.75 35.15 -19.96
N ARG A 50 32.04 35.11 -18.86
CA ARG A 50 31.67 36.27 -18.03
C ARG A 50 32.60 36.52 -16.85
N GLY A 51 33.70 35.80 -16.76
CA GLY A 51 34.74 35.99 -15.78
C GLY A 51 34.62 35.14 -14.52
N ILE A 52 33.68 34.17 -14.48
CA ILE A 52 33.68 33.15 -13.42
C ILE A 52 34.88 32.22 -13.65
N ALA A 53 35.63 31.91 -12.57
CA ALA A 53 36.80 31.04 -12.68
C ALA A 53 36.43 29.66 -13.24
N ALA A 54 37.20 29.18 -14.21
CA ALA A 54 36.96 27.89 -14.84
C ALA A 54 38.26 27.24 -15.30
N THR A 55 38.34 25.92 -15.19
CA THR A 55 39.34 25.07 -15.84
C THR A 55 38.78 24.46 -17.11
N TYR A 56 39.66 24.07 -18.05
CA TYR A 56 39.26 23.52 -19.35
C TYR A 56 39.86 22.14 -19.55
N ASP A 57 39.05 21.20 -20.04
CA ASP A 57 39.53 19.87 -20.43
C ASP A 57 40.17 19.86 -21.80
N ALA A 58 40.69 18.67 -22.23
CA ALA A 58 41.34 18.48 -23.52
C ALA A 58 40.40 18.76 -24.74
N ASN A 59 39.10 18.77 -24.53
CA ASN A 59 38.06 19.05 -25.54
C ASN A 59 37.59 20.52 -25.47
N ASN A 60 38.27 21.36 -24.71
CA ASN A 60 37.92 22.77 -24.47
C ASN A 60 36.56 22.98 -23.78
N ARG A 61 36.13 22.00 -22.98
CA ARG A 61 34.95 22.11 -22.15
C ARG A 61 35.30 22.82 -20.86
N ALA A 62 34.54 23.86 -20.51
CA ALA A 62 34.72 24.63 -19.29
C ALA A 62 34.15 23.90 -18.09
N TYR A 63 34.90 23.87 -16.99
CA TYR A 63 34.48 23.45 -15.67
C TYR A 63 34.64 24.65 -14.72
N VAL A 64 33.52 25.15 -14.23
CA VAL A 64 33.49 26.30 -13.33
C VAL A 64 33.96 25.90 -11.94
N GLU A 65 34.80 26.73 -11.32
CA GLU A 65 35.28 26.60 -9.95
C GLU A 65 34.82 27.83 -9.15
N LEU A 66 33.93 27.64 -8.19
CA LEU A 66 33.33 28.73 -7.44
C LEU A 66 34.10 28.99 -6.14
N ALA A 67 34.51 30.24 -5.91
CA ALA A 67 35.16 30.68 -4.67
C ALA A 67 34.19 30.90 -3.50
N GLY A 68 32.89 30.91 -3.77
CA GLY A 68 31.84 31.05 -2.77
C GLY A 68 31.53 32.50 -2.38
N THR A 69 31.87 33.45 -3.26
CA THR A 69 31.61 34.85 -3.03
C THR A 69 30.14 35.22 -3.36
N THR A 70 29.65 36.30 -2.72
CA THR A 70 28.29 36.80 -2.99
C THR A 70 28.17 37.34 -4.41
N ASP A 71 29.24 37.89 -4.96
CA ASP A 71 29.27 38.43 -6.32
C ASP A 71 29.14 37.35 -7.36
N GLU A 72 29.73 36.16 -7.14
CA GLU A 72 29.58 34.99 -8.04
C GLU A 72 28.14 34.51 -8.10
N ILE A 73 27.45 34.34 -6.95
CA ILE A 73 26.07 33.86 -6.96
C ILE A 73 25.13 34.89 -7.62
N HIS A 74 25.41 36.19 -7.47
CA HIS A 74 24.66 37.24 -8.16
C HIS A 74 24.90 37.20 -9.66
N ALA A 75 26.14 37.04 -10.12
CA ALA A 75 26.48 36.95 -11.53
C ALA A 75 25.85 35.71 -12.21
N ILE A 76 25.87 34.55 -11.51
CA ILE A 76 25.16 33.34 -11.93
C ILE A 76 23.66 33.58 -12.04
N GLY A 77 23.08 34.19 -10.98
CA GLY A 77 21.65 34.51 -10.95
C GLY A 77 21.22 35.49 -12.05
N GLU A 78 22.02 36.52 -12.34
CA GLU A 78 21.79 37.48 -13.41
C GLU A 78 21.80 36.78 -14.78
N TYR A 79 22.79 35.93 -15.05
CA TYR A 79 22.88 35.19 -16.29
C TYR A 79 21.70 34.23 -16.46
N LEU A 80 21.42 33.39 -15.47
CA LEU A 80 20.34 32.40 -15.52
C LEU A 80 18.96 33.07 -15.60
N THR A 81 18.76 34.23 -15.00
CA THR A 81 17.49 34.97 -15.11
C THR A 81 17.33 35.73 -16.42
N SER A 82 18.42 36.10 -17.09
CA SER A 82 18.39 36.82 -18.36
C SER A 82 18.27 35.89 -19.59
N TYR A 83 18.73 34.63 -19.50
CA TYR A 83 18.74 33.68 -20.62
C TYR A 83 17.94 32.40 -20.30
N GLN A 84 16.74 32.32 -20.85
CA GLN A 84 15.78 31.28 -20.55
C GLN A 84 16.27 29.85 -20.83
N PRO A 85 16.92 29.50 -21.96
CA PRO A 85 17.41 28.14 -22.19
C PRO A 85 18.40 27.67 -21.14
N ALA A 86 19.38 28.53 -20.76
CA ALA A 86 20.36 28.21 -19.72
C ALA A 86 19.71 27.99 -18.35
N ARG A 87 18.70 28.82 -18.03
CA ARG A 87 17.92 28.68 -16.81
C ARG A 87 17.17 27.34 -16.75
N ASN A 88 16.53 26.93 -17.84
CA ASN A 88 15.81 25.68 -17.92
C ASN A 88 16.78 24.48 -17.79
N ALA A 89 17.92 24.52 -18.49
CA ALA A 89 18.94 23.48 -18.40
C ALA A 89 19.50 23.36 -16.98
N PHE A 90 19.82 24.49 -16.33
CA PHE A 90 20.29 24.53 -14.96
C PHE A 90 19.26 23.97 -13.96
N LEU A 91 17.98 24.38 -14.08
CA LEU A 91 16.93 23.91 -13.21
C LEU A 91 16.67 22.40 -13.38
N ASN A 92 16.69 21.90 -14.60
CA ASN A 92 16.57 20.46 -14.86
C ASN A 92 17.68 19.67 -14.18
N ALA A 93 18.94 20.08 -14.38
CA ALA A 93 20.09 19.43 -13.77
C ALA A 93 20.03 19.50 -12.22
N LEU A 94 19.65 20.67 -11.68
CA LEU A 94 19.55 20.87 -10.23
C LEU A 94 18.39 20.06 -9.61
N VAL A 95 17.22 19.98 -10.26
CA VAL A 95 16.08 19.17 -9.81
C VAL A 95 16.46 17.68 -9.78
N ASN A 96 17.09 17.17 -10.84
CA ASN A 96 17.53 15.79 -10.91
C ASN A 96 18.56 15.48 -9.81
N ARG A 97 19.51 16.38 -9.59
CA ARG A 97 20.54 16.22 -8.55
C ARG A 97 19.98 16.26 -7.14
N ILE A 98 19.10 17.21 -6.84
CA ILE A 98 18.44 17.34 -5.53
C ILE A 98 17.48 16.16 -5.32
N GLY A 99 16.78 15.69 -6.34
CA GLY A 99 15.94 14.51 -6.28
C GLY A 99 16.69 13.28 -5.78
N LEU A 100 17.91 13.05 -6.29
CA LEU A 100 18.81 11.97 -5.83
C LEU A 100 19.28 12.15 -4.38
N THR A 101 19.47 13.40 -3.94
CA THR A 101 19.94 13.72 -2.58
C THR A 101 18.82 13.67 -1.55
N ILE A 102 17.61 14.10 -1.92
CA ILE A 102 16.43 14.14 -1.04
C ILE A 102 15.90 12.74 -0.73
N VAL A 103 16.08 11.76 -1.62
CA VAL A 103 15.74 10.35 -1.33
C VAL A 103 16.43 9.84 -0.06
N THR A 104 17.54 10.45 0.35
CA THR A 104 18.28 10.11 1.57
C THR A 104 17.96 10.99 2.78
N SER A 105 17.19 12.08 2.63
CA SER A 105 16.90 13.05 3.69
C SER A 105 15.53 12.85 4.36
N LYS A 106 15.17 13.70 5.34
CA LYS A 106 14.01 13.57 6.25
C LYS A 106 12.62 13.75 5.59
N LEU A 107 12.42 13.24 4.38
CA LEU A 107 11.10 13.19 3.77
C LEU A 107 10.15 12.31 4.58
N TYR A 108 8.88 12.68 4.62
CA TYR A 108 7.87 11.76 5.12
C TYR A 108 7.89 10.49 4.29
N ARG A 109 8.17 9.38 4.93
CA ARG A 109 8.15 8.06 4.30
C ARG A 109 6.89 7.34 4.76
N ASN A 110 6.23 6.70 3.81
CA ASN A 110 5.10 5.84 4.14
C ASN A 110 5.58 4.71 5.08
N PRO A 111 5.06 4.62 6.33
CA PRO A 111 5.45 3.55 7.26
C PRO A 111 5.05 2.17 6.74
N TRP A 112 4.11 2.10 5.78
CA TRP A 112 3.66 0.86 5.15
C TRP A 112 4.44 0.50 3.87
N ALA A 113 5.53 1.21 3.59
CA ALA A 113 6.40 0.90 2.44
C ALA A 113 6.99 -0.52 2.48
N VAL A 114 7.04 -1.16 3.65
CA VAL A 114 7.46 -2.57 3.81
C VAL A 114 6.57 -3.55 3.03
N PHE A 115 5.30 -3.18 2.79
CA PHE A 115 4.35 -3.99 2.03
C PHE A 115 4.45 -3.81 0.51
N LYS A 116 5.28 -2.89 0.03
CA LYS A 116 5.47 -2.68 -1.41
C LYS A 116 6.30 -3.83 -1.99
N ARG A 117 5.79 -4.43 -3.06
CA ARG A 117 6.46 -5.55 -3.76
C ARG A 117 7.49 -5.10 -4.80
N GLY A 118 7.56 -3.80 -5.10
CA GLY A 118 8.52 -3.23 -6.02
C GLY A 118 7.89 -2.46 -7.18
N TYR A 119 8.59 -2.41 -8.29
CA TYR A 119 8.22 -1.68 -9.49
C TYR A 119 7.79 -2.64 -10.61
N LEU A 120 6.68 -2.34 -11.28
CA LEU A 120 6.20 -3.07 -12.44
C LEU A 120 6.62 -2.29 -13.70
N GLU A 121 7.64 -2.77 -14.41
CA GLU A 121 8.20 -2.06 -15.57
C GLU A 121 7.24 -2.00 -16.76
N PHE A 122 6.41 -3.03 -16.93
CA PHE A 122 5.51 -3.14 -18.08
C PHE A 122 4.15 -3.71 -17.67
N GLY A 123 3.10 -3.17 -18.26
CA GLY A 123 1.73 -3.62 -18.05
C GLY A 123 0.99 -2.86 -16.94
N ASP A 124 -0.32 -2.99 -16.96
CA ASP A 124 -1.26 -2.39 -16.02
C ASP A 124 -2.01 -3.43 -15.17
N THR A 125 -1.83 -4.70 -15.51
CA THR A 125 -2.53 -5.82 -14.88
C THR A 125 -1.53 -6.90 -14.48
N ILE A 126 -1.69 -7.39 -13.25
CA ILE A 126 -0.91 -8.50 -12.70
C ILE A 126 -1.85 -9.67 -12.50
N GLU A 127 -1.46 -10.83 -12.99
CA GLU A 127 -2.13 -12.09 -12.72
C GLU A 127 -1.39 -12.81 -11.59
N GLU A 128 -2.11 -13.10 -10.51
CA GLU A 128 -1.63 -13.92 -9.40
C GLU A 128 -2.28 -15.30 -9.52
N ILE A 129 -1.48 -16.35 -9.63
CA ILE A 129 -1.95 -17.72 -9.79
C ILE A 129 -1.61 -18.51 -8.54
N PHE A 130 -2.60 -19.19 -7.97
CA PHE A 130 -2.44 -20.09 -6.85
C PHE A 130 -2.88 -21.50 -7.27
N VAL A 131 -2.03 -22.51 -6.97
CA VAL A 131 -2.35 -23.93 -7.20
C VAL A 131 -2.53 -24.56 -5.82
N ASN A 132 -3.75 -25.06 -5.56
CA ASN A 132 -4.08 -25.72 -4.31
C ASN A 132 -3.38 -27.09 -4.21
N LEU A 133 -3.45 -27.72 -3.04
CA LEU A 133 -2.87 -29.05 -2.82
C LEU A 133 -3.49 -30.08 -3.77
N ALA A 134 -2.66 -31.01 -4.25
CA ALA A 134 -3.14 -32.14 -5.04
C ALA A 134 -3.95 -33.11 -4.18
N ASP A 135 -4.94 -33.75 -4.79
CA ASP A 135 -5.73 -34.79 -4.13
C ASP A 135 -4.85 -35.98 -3.73
N VAL A 136 -5.15 -36.56 -2.58
CA VAL A 136 -4.46 -37.76 -2.08
C VAL A 136 -5.18 -39.04 -2.48
N HIS A 137 -4.44 -39.98 -3.04
CA HIS A 137 -4.97 -41.30 -3.42
C HIS A 137 -4.44 -42.36 -2.49
N GLY A 138 -5.32 -43.31 -2.10
CA GLY A 138 -4.93 -44.49 -1.41
C GLY A 138 -4.12 -45.41 -2.34
N PHE A 139 -3.15 -46.14 -1.78
CA PHE A 139 -2.48 -47.20 -2.52
C PHE A 139 -3.44 -48.39 -2.73
N TYR A 140 -3.88 -48.55 -3.99
CA TYR A 140 -4.83 -49.62 -4.36
C TYR A 140 -4.29 -50.38 -5.56
N PRO A 141 -3.48 -51.45 -5.33
CA PRO A 141 -2.77 -52.15 -6.39
C PRO A 141 -3.75 -52.91 -7.35
N GLU A 142 -4.89 -53.41 -6.84
CA GLU A 142 -5.87 -54.15 -7.65
C GLU A 142 -6.70 -53.26 -8.58
N GLY A 143 -6.80 -51.95 -8.31
CA GLY A 143 -7.50 -51.00 -9.13
C GLY A 143 -6.58 -50.01 -9.89
N ALA A 144 -5.27 -50.27 -9.92
CA ALA A 144 -4.30 -49.36 -10.52
C ALA A 144 -4.52 -49.16 -12.03
N GLU A 145 -5.04 -50.16 -12.71
CA GLU A 145 -5.36 -50.09 -14.15
C GLU A 145 -6.52 -49.12 -14.45
N ASP A 146 -7.54 -49.10 -13.58
CA ASP A 146 -8.71 -48.22 -13.71
C ASP A 146 -8.36 -46.73 -13.43
N THR A 147 -7.34 -46.47 -12.59
CA THR A 147 -6.94 -45.12 -12.25
C THR A 147 -5.81 -44.57 -13.11
N PHE A 148 -5.05 -45.43 -13.79
CA PHE A 148 -3.87 -45.07 -14.58
C PHE A 148 -4.15 -44.04 -15.70
N ALA A 149 -5.31 -44.14 -16.33
CA ALA A 149 -5.71 -43.24 -17.42
C ALA A 149 -6.67 -42.11 -16.99
N LYS A 150 -7.04 -42.05 -15.71
CA LYS A 150 -7.96 -41.05 -15.20
C LYS A 150 -7.28 -39.69 -15.13
N ARG A 151 -7.90 -38.71 -15.78
CA ARG A 151 -7.39 -37.32 -15.78
C ARG A 151 -7.91 -36.59 -14.57
N GLU A 152 -7.00 -36.05 -13.78
CA GLU A 152 -7.28 -35.19 -12.64
C GLU A 152 -6.69 -33.79 -12.90
N LEU A 153 -7.52 -32.78 -12.77
CA LEU A 153 -7.10 -31.40 -12.98
C LEU A 153 -6.79 -30.75 -11.64
N PRO A 154 -5.66 -30.05 -11.53
CA PRO A 154 -5.35 -29.31 -10.31
C PRO A 154 -6.36 -28.18 -10.06
N ASP A 155 -6.66 -27.88 -8.79
CA ASP A 155 -7.42 -26.68 -8.41
C ASP A 155 -6.52 -25.45 -8.54
N VAL A 156 -6.66 -24.76 -9.67
CA VAL A 156 -5.91 -23.54 -10.00
C VAL A 156 -6.83 -22.33 -9.89
N ARG A 157 -6.40 -21.32 -9.14
CA ARG A 157 -7.13 -20.09 -8.97
C ARG A 157 -6.28 -18.91 -9.40
N ALA A 158 -6.91 -17.94 -10.05
CA ALA A 158 -6.26 -16.72 -10.49
C ALA A 158 -6.97 -15.49 -9.92
N ALA A 159 -6.17 -14.51 -9.54
CA ALA A 159 -6.61 -13.19 -9.16
C ALA A 159 -5.94 -12.16 -10.06
N PHE A 160 -6.68 -11.12 -10.45
CA PHE A 160 -6.17 -10.06 -11.32
C PHE A 160 -6.13 -8.75 -10.56
N HIS A 161 -4.94 -8.15 -10.51
CA HIS A 161 -4.71 -6.87 -9.87
C HIS A 161 -4.46 -5.82 -10.95
N ARG A 162 -5.29 -4.78 -10.98
CA ARG A 162 -5.20 -3.72 -11.98
C ARG A 162 -4.71 -2.43 -11.35
N MET A 163 -4.01 -1.64 -12.14
CA MET A 163 -3.62 -0.30 -11.75
C MET A 163 -4.87 0.54 -11.46
N ASN A 164 -4.98 1.04 -10.23
CA ASN A 164 -6.15 1.76 -9.73
C ASN A 164 -5.85 3.13 -9.11
N PHE A 165 -4.57 3.49 -9.00
CA PHE A 165 -4.16 4.78 -8.49
C PHE A 165 -3.28 5.49 -9.52
N GLN A 166 -3.83 6.51 -10.19
CA GLN A 166 -3.14 7.33 -11.18
C GLN A 166 -3.27 8.80 -10.77
N LYS A 167 -2.22 9.35 -10.17
CA LYS A 167 -2.23 10.74 -9.69
C LYS A 167 -0.98 11.47 -10.12
N PHE A 168 -1.08 12.79 -10.17
CA PHE A 168 0.07 13.66 -10.28
C PHE A 168 -0.04 14.81 -9.27
N TYR A 169 1.10 15.25 -8.84
CA TYR A 169 1.26 16.38 -7.92
C TYR A 169 1.91 17.52 -8.68
N LYS A 170 1.37 18.71 -8.52
CA LYS A 170 1.84 19.90 -9.24
C LYS A 170 2.22 21.00 -8.27
N THR A 171 3.36 21.64 -8.53
CA THR A 171 3.73 22.88 -7.87
C THR A 171 4.26 23.88 -8.89
N THR A 172 4.17 25.16 -8.57
CA THR A 172 4.58 26.25 -9.48
C THR A 172 5.63 27.11 -8.78
N VAL A 173 6.69 27.42 -9.51
CA VAL A 173 7.75 28.35 -9.06
C VAL A 173 7.75 29.57 -9.98
N SER A 174 7.52 30.74 -9.41
CA SER A 174 7.60 31.99 -10.18
C SER A 174 9.05 32.41 -10.40
N SER A 175 9.31 33.09 -11.54
CA SER A 175 10.62 33.69 -11.82
C SER A 175 11.05 34.66 -10.73
N GLN A 176 10.11 35.34 -10.07
CA GLN A 176 10.39 36.28 -9.00
C GLN A 176 10.90 35.57 -7.72
N GLN A 177 10.28 34.42 -7.35
CA GLN A 177 10.76 33.59 -6.25
C GLN A 177 12.17 33.05 -6.53
N LEU A 178 12.42 32.63 -7.77
CA LEU A 178 13.74 32.18 -8.17
C LEU A 178 14.79 33.28 -8.09
N ARG A 179 14.48 34.50 -8.52
CA ARG A 179 15.40 35.65 -8.39
C ARG A 179 15.73 35.94 -6.93
N GLN A 180 14.75 35.86 -6.03
CA GLN A 180 14.97 36.02 -4.60
C GLN A 180 15.87 34.92 -4.01
N ALA A 181 15.74 33.71 -4.51
CA ALA A 181 16.57 32.58 -4.08
C ALA A 181 18.07 32.78 -4.41
N PHE A 182 18.38 33.46 -5.52
CA PHE A 182 19.78 33.79 -5.90
C PHE A 182 20.42 34.92 -5.08
N LEU A 183 19.76 35.42 -4.03
CA LEU A 183 20.38 36.35 -3.09
C LEU A 183 21.39 35.68 -2.13
N SER A 184 21.33 34.34 -1.99
CA SER A 184 22.26 33.57 -1.16
C SER A 184 22.50 32.18 -1.74
N TRP A 185 23.66 31.59 -1.44
CA TRP A 185 24.01 30.23 -1.88
C TRP A 185 23.03 29.17 -1.37
N THR A 186 22.54 29.32 -0.15
CA THR A 186 21.56 28.39 0.43
C THR A 186 20.16 28.58 -0.12
N GLY A 187 19.82 29.79 -0.60
CA GLY A 187 18.47 30.10 -1.04
C GLY A 187 17.98 29.29 -2.23
N VAL A 188 18.85 29.02 -3.21
CA VAL A 188 18.49 28.26 -4.41
C VAL A 188 18.27 26.78 -4.05
N SER A 189 19.22 26.18 -3.35
CA SER A 189 19.10 24.77 -2.96
C SER A 189 17.91 24.54 -2.02
N ASP A 190 17.65 25.46 -1.10
CA ASP A 190 16.53 25.37 -0.16
C ASP A 190 15.18 25.52 -0.86
N LEU A 191 15.05 26.45 -1.81
CA LEU A 191 13.81 26.61 -2.56
C LEU A 191 13.46 25.35 -3.33
N ILE A 192 14.39 24.82 -4.11
CA ILE A 192 14.14 23.65 -4.95
C ILE A 192 13.97 22.40 -4.11
N ALA A 193 14.76 22.23 -3.05
CA ALA A 193 14.62 21.14 -2.12
C ALA A 193 13.21 21.10 -1.49
N ARG A 194 12.68 22.24 -1.03
CA ARG A 194 11.32 22.32 -0.46
C ARG A 194 10.22 22.01 -1.47
N ILE A 195 10.41 22.42 -2.72
CA ILE A 195 9.45 22.14 -3.81
C ILE A 195 9.38 20.64 -4.06
N ILE A 196 10.53 20.00 -4.25
CA ILE A 196 10.61 18.55 -4.48
C ILE A 196 10.11 17.79 -3.25
N GLU A 197 10.54 18.20 -2.06
CA GLU A 197 10.09 17.61 -0.79
C GLU A 197 8.56 17.65 -0.66
N SER A 198 7.91 18.75 -1.04
CA SER A 198 6.46 18.87 -0.97
C SER A 198 5.75 17.88 -1.91
N LEU A 199 6.28 17.66 -3.12
CA LEU A 199 5.71 16.73 -4.09
C LEU A 199 5.82 15.28 -3.62
N TYR A 200 7.03 14.87 -3.19
CA TYR A 200 7.27 13.51 -2.68
C TYR A 200 6.54 13.23 -1.37
N THR A 201 6.53 14.20 -0.46
CA THR A 201 5.80 14.08 0.82
C THR A 201 4.30 13.93 0.56
N SER A 202 3.75 14.69 -0.38
CA SER A 202 2.35 14.57 -0.78
C SER A 202 2.04 13.18 -1.34
N ALA A 203 2.88 12.66 -2.25
CA ALA A 203 2.69 11.34 -2.82
C ALA A 203 2.76 10.22 -1.77
N ASN A 204 3.71 10.28 -0.84
CA ASN A 204 3.86 9.30 0.23
C ASN A 204 2.72 9.38 1.27
N THR A 205 2.24 10.59 1.56
CA THR A 205 1.09 10.79 2.47
C THR A 205 -0.18 10.21 1.88
N ASP A 206 -0.42 10.45 0.59
CA ASP A 206 -1.60 9.94 -0.09
C ASP A 206 -1.55 8.43 -0.26
N GLU A 207 -0.38 7.86 -0.56
CA GLU A 207 -0.18 6.41 -0.56
C GLU A 207 -0.55 5.81 0.79
N TYR A 208 -0.05 6.39 1.89
CA TYR A 208 -0.37 5.94 3.24
C TYR A 208 -1.87 6.03 3.54
N TYR A 209 -2.53 7.13 3.19
CA TYR A 209 -3.97 7.30 3.40
C TYR A 209 -4.79 6.29 2.59
N VAL A 210 -4.44 6.08 1.32
CA VAL A 210 -5.15 5.12 0.47
C VAL A 210 -4.95 3.69 0.96
N MET A 211 -3.74 3.29 1.35
CA MET A 211 -3.49 1.96 1.91
C MET A 211 -4.27 1.74 3.21
N ARG A 212 -4.27 2.73 4.11
CA ARG A 212 -5.02 2.66 5.38
C ARG A 212 -6.54 2.60 5.14
N TYR A 213 -7.06 3.42 4.23
CA TYR A 213 -8.47 3.38 3.83
C TYR A 213 -8.84 2.04 3.21
N PHE A 214 -7.97 1.50 2.34
CA PHE A 214 -8.17 0.20 1.73
C PHE A 214 -8.26 -0.93 2.77
N LEU A 215 -7.35 -0.95 3.75
CA LEU A 215 -7.41 -1.92 4.86
C LEU A 215 -8.72 -1.80 5.65
N ALA A 216 -9.13 -0.57 5.98
CA ALA A 216 -10.40 -0.32 6.68
C ALA A 216 -11.60 -0.81 5.87
N LYS A 217 -11.62 -0.59 4.55
CA LYS A 217 -12.65 -1.12 3.65
C LYS A 217 -12.64 -2.65 3.59
N CYS A 218 -11.47 -3.28 3.61
CA CYS A 218 -11.36 -4.75 3.66
C CYS A 218 -11.93 -5.32 4.96
N LEU A 219 -11.75 -4.62 6.08
CA LEU A 219 -12.37 -4.99 7.37
C LEU A 219 -13.90 -4.87 7.32
N LEU A 220 -14.42 -3.75 6.81
CA LEU A 220 -15.86 -3.50 6.70
C LEU A 220 -16.55 -4.46 5.71
N ASN A 221 -15.88 -4.78 4.62
CA ASN A 221 -16.41 -5.71 3.62
C ASN A 221 -16.24 -7.19 4.02
N GLY A 222 -15.65 -7.47 5.19
CA GLY A 222 -15.48 -8.84 5.68
C GLY A 222 -14.45 -9.67 4.90
N TYR A 223 -13.51 -9.02 4.19
CA TYR A 223 -12.41 -9.71 3.51
C TYR A 223 -11.35 -10.20 4.49
N ILE A 224 -11.36 -9.66 5.71
CA ILE A 224 -10.50 -10.06 6.82
C ILE A 224 -11.40 -10.58 7.93
N GLY A 225 -11.20 -11.83 8.33
CA GLY A 225 -11.93 -12.44 9.44
C GLY A 225 -11.48 -11.87 10.77
N SER A 226 -12.39 -11.83 11.75
CA SER A 226 -12.07 -11.36 13.09
C SER A 226 -11.89 -12.50 14.09
N VAL A 227 -11.00 -12.26 15.05
CA VAL A 227 -10.69 -13.14 16.18
C VAL A 227 -10.98 -12.38 17.45
N SER A 228 -11.72 -13.02 18.36
CA SER A 228 -12.06 -12.41 19.64
C SER A 228 -10.87 -12.38 20.59
N ILE A 229 -10.65 -11.24 21.22
CA ILE A 229 -9.66 -11.05 22.30
C ILE A 229 -10.36 -10.54 23.56
N PRO A 230 -9.74 -10.66 24.75
CA PRO A 230 -10.24 -10.01 25.95
C PRO A 230 -10.36 -8.49 25.81
N ALA A 231 -11.21 -7.87 26.63
CA ALA A 231 -11.33 -6.42 26.67
C ALA A 231 -9.96 -5.75 26.90
N ILE A 232 -9.70 -4.68 26.14
CA ILE A 232 -8.40 -4.00 26.14
C ILE A 232 -8.20 -3.27 27.46
N SER A 233 -7.34 -3.84 28.30
CA SER A 233 -6.93 -3.26 29.58
C SER A 233 -5.50 -3.68 29.90
N LYS A 234 -4.88 -3.01 30.87
CA LYS A 234 -3.54 -3.39 31.35
C LYS A 234 -3.57 -4.76 32.04
N ASP A 235 -4.67 -5.09 32.68
CA ASP A 235 -4.83 -6.34 33.42
C ASP A 235 -4.92 -7.56 32.49
N ASN A 236 -5.52 -7.36 31.30
CA ASN A 236 -5.67 -8.40 30.28
C ASN A 236 -4.49 -8.45 29.29
N ALA A 237 -3.43 -7.70 29.54
CA ALA A 237 -2.33 -7.57 28.56
C ALA A 237 -1.65 -8.90 28.22
N ILE A 238 -1.49 -9.79 29.20
CA ILE A 238 -0.90 -11.12 29.02
C ILE A 238 -1.82 -12.02 28.19
N ASP A 239 -3.12 -12.02 28.49
CA ASP A 239 -4.09 -12.84 27.76
C ASP A 239 -4.22 -12.39 26.30
N ILE A 240 -4.21 -11.08 26.06
CA ILE A 240 -4.21 -10.53 24.70
C ILE A 240 -2.93 -10.91 23.95
N ALA A 241 -1.77 -10.81 24.61
CA ALA A 241 -0.49 -11.22 24.01
C ALA A 241 -0.47 -12.72 23.67
N THR A 242 -1.05 -13.55 24.54
CA THR A 242 -1.20 -14.99 24.31
C THR A 242 -2.09 -15.27 23.07
N GLN A 243 -3.18 -14.52 22.89
CA GLN A 243 -4.03 -14.66 21.72
C GLN A 243 -3.31 -14.21 20.43
N PHE A 244 -2.51 -13.16 20.49
CA PHE A 244 -1.69 -12.71 19.35
C PHE A 244 -0.66 -13.78 18.96
N GLN A 245 0.04 -14.36 19.95
CA GLN A 245 0.97 -15.45 19.71
C GLN A 245 0.26 -16.67 19.11
N TYR A 246 -0.84 -17.08 19.71
CA TYR A 246 -1.63 -18.21 19.22
C TYR A 246 -2.05 -18.02 17.76
N MET A 247 -2.50 -16.85 17.37
CA MET A 247 -2.86 -16.55 15.97
C MET A 247 -1.64 -16.55 15.05
N SER A 248 -0.52 -15.99 15.51
CA SER A 248 0.73 -16.01 14.76
C SER A 248 1.23 -17.42 14.51
N ASP A 249 1.14 -18.30 15.54
CA ASP A 249 1.51 -19.69 15.41
C ASP A 249 0.55 -20.43 14.46
N LEU A 250 -0.75 -20.15 14.51
CA LEU A 250 -1.73 -20.75 13.60
C LEU A 250 -1.47 -20.37 12.14
N PHE A 251 -0.96 -19.19 11.85
CA PHE A 251 -0.63 -18.77 10.50
C PHE A 251 0.53 -19.57 9.89
N GLN A 252 1.39 -20.17 10.70
CA GLN A 252 2.50 -21.02 10.25
C GLN A 252 2.02 -22.38 9.77
N TYR A 253 0.79 -22.78 10.09
CA TYR A 253 0.22 -24.06 9.67
C TYR A 253 -0.68 -23.87 8.45
N GLN A 254 -0.73 -24.90 7.63
CA GLN A 254 -1.62 -24.97 6.48
C GLN A 254 -3.08 -24.82 6.91
N SER A 255 -3.75 -23.80 6.41
CA SER A 255 -5.14 -23.48 6.76
C SER A 255 -5.87 -22.80 5.63
N THR A 256 -7.16 -23.09 5.51
CA THR A 256 -8.09 -22.41 4.57
C THR A 256 -8.85 -21.26 5.24
N LYS A 257 -8.69 -21.05 6.55
CA LYS A 257 -9.59 -20.18 7.36
C LYS A 257 -9.28 -18.69 7.29
N TYR A 258 -8.03 -18.33 7.02
CA TYR A 258 -7.55 -16.97 7.22
C TYR A 258 -7.27 -16.23 5.91
N ASN A 259 -7.67 -16.80 4.78
CA ASN A 259 -7.60 -16.17 3.47
C ASN A 259 -8.99 -16.09 2.83
N MET A 260 -9.18 -15.12 1.93
CA MET A 260 -10.47 -14.86 1.30
C MET A 260 -10.87 -15.94 0.29
N ALA A 261 -9.88 -16.53 -0.39
CA ALA A 261 -10.13 -17.54 -1.41
C ALA A 261 -10.40 -18.93 -0.84
N GLY A 262 -10.22 -19.17 0.47
CA GLY A 262 -10.37 -20.49 1.08
C GLY A 262 -9.37 -21.52 0.55
N VAL A 263 -8.19 -21.09 0.12
CA VAL A 263 -7.11 -21.99 -0.33
C VAL A 263 -6.25 -22.43 0.84
N THR A 264 -5.60 -23.58 0.72
CA THR A 264 -4.71 -24.10 1.77
C THR A 264 -3.36 -23.40 1.68
N THR A 265 -3.09 -22.48 2.60
CA THR A 265 -1.86 -21.70 2.65
C THR A 265 -1.35 -21.52 4.07
N HIS A 266 -0.11 -21.08 4.22
CA HIS A 266 0.54 -20.74 5.47
C HIS A 266 1.38 -19.49 5.30
N THR A 267 1.83 -18.90 6.39
CA THR A 267 2.70 -17.72 6.40
C THR A 267 3.80 -17.92 7.43
N ASP A 268 5.05 -17.90 7.00
CA ASP A 268 6.19 -17.99 7.89
C ASP A 268 6.21 -16.79 8.84
N PHE A 269 6.72 -16.99 10.04
CA PHE A 269 6.74 -15.97 11.09
C PHE A 269 7.46 -14.68 10.62
N GLU A 270 8.45 -14.79 9.74
CA GLU A 270 9.22 -13.66 9.22
C GLU A 270 8.39 -12.72 8.32
N ASP A 271 7.36 -13.25 7.68
CA ASP A 271 6.48 -12.50 6.78
C ASP A 271 5.15 -12.06 7.43
N GLN A 272 5.03 -12.22 8.74
CA GLN A 272 3.87 -11.77 9.51
C GLN A 272 4.08 -10.36 10.05
N TYR A 273 3.08 -9.48 9.89
CA TYR A 273 3.10 -8.10 10.38
C TYR A 273 1.87 -7.79 11.21
N PHE A 274 2.09 -7.17 12.36
CA PHE A 274 1.03 -6.62 13.20
C PHE A 274 0.83 -5.14 12.91
N ILE A 275 -0.34 -4.76 12.44
CA ILE A 275 -0.75 -3.36 12.29
C ILE A 275 -1.58 -3.01 13.51
N VAL A 276 -1.08 -2.12 14.35
CA VAL A 276 -1.69 -1.80 15.65
C VAL A 276 -2.03 -0.32 15.77
N THR A 277 -3.16 0.00 16.41
CA THR A 277 -3.50 1.40 16.67
C THR A 277 -2.62 1.99 17.78
N ALA A 278 -2.32 3.30 17.69
CA ALA A 278 -1.52 4.00 18.67
C ALA A 278 -2.15 3.93 20.08
N LYS A 279 -3.48 3.96 20.17
CA LYS A 279 -4.22 3.82 21.43
C LYS A 279 -3.99 2.44 22.06
N PHE A 280 -4.08 1.37 21.26
CA PHE A 280 -3.82 0.02 21.73
C PHE A 280 -2.37 -0.14 22.19
N LYS A 281 -1.42 0.31 21.38
CA LYS A 281 0.01 0.28 21.73
C LYS A 281 0.32 1.01 23.04
N ALA A 282 -0.34 2.15 23.30
CA ALA A 282 -0.15 2.90 24.54
C ALA A 282 -0.75 2.19 25.77
N THR A 283 -1.83 1.41 25.57
CA THR A 283 -2.49 0.66 26.65
C THR A 283 -1.71 -0.61 26.98
N MET A 284 -1.15 -1.28 25.97
CA MET A 284 -0.41 -2.52 26.12
C MET A 284 1.05 -2.25 26.51
N ASN A 285 1.55 -3.03 27.47
CA ASN A 285 2.98 -3.00 27.75
C ASN A 285 3.75 -3.76 26.65
N MET A 286 4.53 -3.06 25.85
CA MET A 286 5.31 -3.63 24.75
C MET A 286 6.26 -4.76 25.19
N ASN A 287 6.76 -4.70 26.42
CA ASN A 287 7.62 -5.76 26.95
C ASN A 287 6.84 -7.08 27.12
N VAL A 288 5.56 -7.02 27.50
CA VAL A 288 4.71 -8.20 27.63
C VAL A 288 4.49 -8.86 26.27
N LEU A 289 4.21 -8.07 25.23
CA LEU A 289 4.06 -8.57 23.86
C LEU A 289 5.35 -9.19 23.33
N ALA A 290 6.48 -8.53 23.48
CA ALA A 290 7.77 -9.05 23.03
C ALA A 290 8.16 -10.37 23.74
N THR A 291 7.92 -10.46 25.04
CA THR A 291 8.18 -11.66 25.83
C THR A 291 7.30 -12.85 25.41
N ALA A 292 6.04 -12.59 25.06
CA ALA A 292 5.13 -13.63 24.59
C ALA A 292 5.61 -14.30 23.30
N PHE A 293 6.29 -13.56 22.43
CA PHE A 293 6.85 -14.08 21.18
C PHE A 293 8.28 -14.63 21.32
N ASN A 294 8.85 -14.68 22.51
CA ASN A 294 10.27 -15.06 22.73
C ASN A 294 11.27 -14.30 21.86
N LEU A 295 10.91 -13.08 21.46
CA LEU A 295 11.72 -12.24 20.61
C LEU A 295 12.43 -11.15 21.40
N GLU A 296 13.59 -10.73 20.91
CA GLU A 296 14.14 -9.46 21.35
C GLU A 296 13.17 -8.31 21.00
N TYR A 297 13.05 -7.34 21.90
CA TYR A 297 12.16 -6.17 21.72
C TYR A 297 12.30 -5.49 20.36
N ARG A 298 13.51 -5.45 19.81
CA ARG A 298 13.81 -4.84 18.50
C ARG A 298 13.22 -5.63 17.33
N GLU A 299 13.26 -6.94 17.38
CA GLU A 299 12.74 -7.81 16.31
C GLU A 299 11.21 -7.75 16.27
N PHE A 300 10.57 -7.80 17.43
CA PHE A 300 9.13 -7.63 17.50
C PHE A 300 8.69 -6.25 17.04
N GLN A 301 9.42 -5.19 17.44
CA GLN A 301 9.13 -3.83 17.03
C GLN A 301 9.28 -3.63 15.52
N ALA A 302 10.19 -4.33 14.84
CA ALA A 302 10.37 -4.26 13.39
C ALA A 302 9.16 -4.80 12.61
N ARG A 303 8.41 -5.75 13.20
CA ARG A 303 7.22 -6.36 12.60
C ARG A 303 5.92 -5.70 13.04
N MET A 304 5.97 -4.74 13.95
CA MET A 304 4.82 -4.02 14.42
C MET A 304 4.75 -2.63 13.83
N ILE A 305 3.74 -2.41 13.00
CA ILE A 305 3.48 -1.13 12.35
C ILE A 305 2.38 -0.42 13.15
N THR A 306 2.70 0.78 13.63
CA THR A 306 1.74 1.58 14.40
C THR A 306 1.02 2.53 13.47
N VAL A 307 -0.31 2.57 13.58
CA VAL A 307 -1.19 3.56 12.93
C VAL A 307 -1.82 4.45 13.99
N ASP A 308 -2.19 5.65 13.60
CA ASP A 308 -2.97 6.56 14.45
C ASP A 308 -4.33 5.95 14.78
N THR A 309 -5.18 5.79 13.78
CA THR A 309 -6.51 5.15 13.86
C THR A 309 -6.83 4.50 12.51
N PHE A 310 -7.88 3.67 12.46
CA PHE A 310 -8.46 3.20 11.21
C PHE A 310 -9.61 4.09 10.71
N THR A 311 -9.99 5.12 11.44
CA THR A 311 -11.21 5.91 11.23
C THR A 311 -10.95 7.38 10.90
N ASP A 312 -9.86 7.97 11.41
CA ASP A 312 -9.55 9.39 11.23
C ASP A 312 -8.75 9.64 9.95
N PHE A 313 -9.38 10.34 9.00
CA PHE A 313 -8.80 10.70 7.71
C PHE A 313 -8.97 12.18 7.43
N ASP A 314 -8.05 12.78 6.71
CA ASP A 314 -8.28 14.07 6.04
C ASP A 314 -9.26 13.84 4.88
N TRP A 315 -10.55 13.92 5.18
CA TRP A 315 -11.61 13.63 4.21
C TRP A 315 -11.61 14.61 3.03
N VAL A 316 -11.15 15.85 3.22
CA VAL A 316 -11.04 16.80 2.11
C VAL A 316 -9.99 16.32 1.10
N ARG A 317 -8.87 15.84 1.60
CA ARG A 317 -7.81 15.29 0.77
C ARG A 317 -8.21 13.95 0.14
N MET A 318 -8.87 13.09 0.89
CA MET A 318 -9.39 11.81 0.39
C MET A 318 -10.43 12.02 -0.73
N ASP A 319 -11.38 12.93 -0.56
CA ASP A 319 -12.35 13.25 -1.62
C ASP A 319 -11.65 13.73 -2.88
N ALA A 320 -10.63 14.59 -2.76
CA ALA A 320 -9.86 15.06 -3.90
C ALA A 320 -9.11 13.91 -4.61
N LEU A 321 -8.66 12.89 -3.86
CA LEU A 321 -8.02 11.71 -4.43
C LEU A 321 -8.99 10.82 -5.21
N PHE A 322 -10.24 10.72 -4.77
CA PHE A 322 -11.26 9.85 -5.36
C PHE A 322 -12.28 10.60 -6.23
N THR A 323 -12.07 11.89 -6.47
CA THR A 323 -12.86 12.64 -7.46
C THR A 323 -12.25 12.46 -8.85
N ASP A 324 -13.09 12.13 -9.82
CA ASP A 324 -12.73 12.11 -11.23
C ASP A 324 -12.56 13.57 -11.70
N PRO A 325 -11.37 13.99 -12.16
CA PRO A 325 -11.13 15.35 -12.59
C PRO A 325 -11.92 15.76 -13.85
N ALA A 326 -12.37 14.80 -14.65
CA ALA A 326 -13.13 15.07 -15.88
C ALA A 326 -14.61 15.31 -15.60
N THR A 327 -15.19 14.56 -14.67
CA THR A 327 -16.64 14.61 -14.37
C THR A 327 -16.94 15.37 -13.07
N GLY A 328 -15.97 15.55 -12.19
CA GLY A 328 -16.13 16.12 -10.85
C GLY A 328 -16.93 15.23 -9.90
N GLN A 329 -17.18 13.96 -10.28
CA GLN A 329 -17.90 13.00 -9.46
C GLN A 329 -16.94 12.15 -8.64
N LEU A 330 -17.37 11.73 -7.45
CA LEU A 330 -16.66 10.77 -6.62
C LEU A 330 -16.74 9.37 -7.24
N ASP A 331 -15.67 8.59 -7.08
CA ASP A 331 -15.67 7.17 -7.42
C ASP A 331 -16.82 6.46 -6.69
N PRO A 332 -17.69 5.70 -7.37
CA PRO A 332 -18.83 5.04 -6.75
C PRO A 332 -18.43 4.00 -5.68
N ASN A 333 -17.20 3.51 -5.70
CA ASN A 333 -16.67 2.58 -4.70
C ASN A 333 -16.06 3.29 -3.48
N TYR A 334 -15.92 4.60 -3.54
CA TYR A 334 -15.42 5.43 -2.44
C TYR A 334 -16.58 6.13 -1.72
N HIS A 335 -16.55 6.09 -0.39
CA HIS A 335 -17.40 6.94 0.44
C HIS A 335 -16.68 7.27 1.76
N ARG A 336 -17.04 8.38 2.37
CA ARG A 336 -16.62 8.68 3.74
C ARG A 336 -17.31 7.69 4.68
N PHE A 337 -16.60 7.22 5.67
CA PHE A 337 -17.18 6.26 6.62
C PHE A 337 -18.38 6.85 7.34
N THR A 338 -19.44 6.04 7.43
CA THR A 338 -20.62 6.35 8.23
C THR A 338 -20.29 6.22 9.72
N GLN A 339 -21.15 6.76 10.58
CA GLN A 339 -20.96 6.65 12.04
C GLN A 339 -20.92 5.17 12.49
N GLU A 340 -21.76 4.33 11.91
CA GLU A 340 -21.80 2.89 12.21
C GLU A 340 -20.52 2.18 11.79
N GLU A 341 -19.97 2.52 10.62
CA GLU A 341 -18.69 1.99 10.15
C GLU A 341 -17.52 2.42 11.03
N ILE A 342 -17.53 3.68 11.49
CA ILE A 342 -16.54 4.22 12.42
C ILE A 342 -16.59 3.45 13.75
N GLU A 343 -17.76 3.30 14.35
CA GLU A 343 -17.94 2.56 15.59
C GLU A 343 -17.46 1.11 15.46
N LEU A 344 -17.71 0.47 14.32
CA LEU A 344 -17.24 -0.88 14.03
C LEU A 344 -15.72 -0.95 13.93
N LEU A 345 -15.09 -0.04 13.17
CA LEU A 345 -13.63 0.02 13.01
C LEU A 345 -12.89 0.35 14.31
N GLU A 346 -13.50 1.16 15.19
CA GLU A 346 -12.92 1.48 16.51
C GLU A 346 -12.85 0.26 17.43
N THR A 347 -13.65 -0.79 17.17
CA THR A 347 -13.53 -2.06 17.90
C THR A 347 -12.29 -2.86 17.52
N VAL A 348 -11.59 -2.52 16.44
CA VAL A 348 -10.41 -3.24 15.93
C VAL A 348 -9.13 -2.57 16.40
N PRO A 349 -8.45 -3.07 17.44
CA PRO A 349 -7.19 -2.51 17.93
C PRO A 349 -5.98 -2.91 17.11
N ALA A 350 -6.03 -4.07 16.45
CA ALA A 350 -4.91 -4.63 15.71
C ALA A 350 -5.38 -5.56 14.59
N VAL A 351 -4.55 -5.68 13.56
CA VAL A 351 -4.71 -6.63 12.45
C VAL A 351 -3.38 -7.35 12.24
N LEU A 352 -3.41 -8.68 12.17
CA LEU A 352 -2.29 -9.50 11.75
C LEU A 352 -2.44 -9.76 10.25
N VAL A 353 -1.42 -9.44 9.48
CA VAL A 353 -1.42 -9.64 8.03
C VAL A 353 -0.14 -10.33 7.59
N SER A 354 -0.26 -11.21 6.60
CA SER A 354 0.88 -11.70 5.83
C SER A 354 1.41 -10.56 4.94
N ARG A 355 2.71 -10.51 4.75
CA ARG A 355 3.31 -9.60 3.76
C ARG A 355 2.69 -9.81 2.38
N ASP A 356 2.43 -11.07 2.04
CA ASP A 356 1.86 -11.47 0.76
C ASP A 356 0.37 -11.11 0.60
N TRP A 357 -0.30 -10.75 1.67
CA TRP A 357 -1.66 -10.21 1.59
C TRP A 357 -1.71 -8.88 0.83
N TRP A 358 -0.66 -8.06 0.95
CA TRP A 358 -0.57 -6.79 0.26
C TRP A 358 -0.06 -6.96 -1.18
N MET A 359 -0.81 -6.42 -2.14
CA MET A 359 -0.40 -6.32 -3.53
C MET A 359 -0.27 -4.83 -3.89
N VAL A 360 0.87 -4.24 -3.50
CA VAL A 360 1.18 -2.83 -3.73
C VAL A 360 2.43 -2.71 -4.59
N LEU A 361 2.26 -2.13 -5.78
CA LEU A 361 3.33 -1.95 -6.75
C LEU A 361 3.33 -0.52 -7.30
N ASP A 362 4.52 -0.03 -7.59
CA ASP A 362 4.70 1.20 -8.36
C ASP A 362 4.72 0.84 -9.85
N ASN A 363 3.76 1.36 -10.63
CA ASN A 363 3.67 1.12 -12.08
C ASN A 363 4.43 2.17 -12.87
N TYR A 364 4.37 3.43 -12.42
CA TYR A 364 5.02 4.53 -13.11
C TYR A 364 5.32 5.66 -12.14
N VAL A 365 6.56 6.14 -12.16
CA VAL A 365 6.99 7.30 -11.37
C VAL A 365 7.85 8.18 -12.27
N GLU A 366 7.37 9.37 -12.59
CA GLU A 366 8.10 10.32 -13.42
C GLU A 366 7.88 11.76 -12.94
N SER A 367 8.91 12.58 -13.09
CA SER A 367 8.84 14.00 -12.82
C SER A 367 9.07 14.80 -14.10
N ALA A 368 8.19 15.74 -14.38
CA ALA A 368 8.26 16.62 -15.54
C ALA A 368 8.20 18.08 -15.13
N GLN A 369 8.75 18.95 -15.97
CA GLN A 369 8.66 20.40 -15.74
C GLN A 369 8.45 21.16 -17.07
N TRP A 370 7.76 22.30 -16.94
CA TRP A 370 7.48 23.16 -18.08
C TRP A 370 7.49 24.64 -17.68
N PHE A 371 8.11 25.47 -18.52
CA PHE A 371 8.10 26.91 -18.35
C PHE A 371 6.94 27.55 -19.13
N ASN A 372 6.14 28.35 -18.42
CA ASN A 372 5.15 29.21 -19.05
C ASN A 372 5.75 30.59 -19.30
N GLY A 373 5.97 30.94 -20.59
CA GLY A 373 6.59 32.20 -20.99
C GLY A 373 5.71 33.44 -20.78
N GLU A 374 4.39 33.27 -20.79
CA GLU A 374 3.45 34.35 -20.58
C GLU A 374 3.36 34.74 -19.10
N GLY A 375 3.23 33.75 -18.22
CA GLY A 375 3.14 33.94 -16.76
C GLY A 375 4.47 34.01 -16.03
N LEU A 376 5.59 33.81 -16.70
CA LEU A 376 6.96 33.80 -16.15
C LEU A 376 7.12 32.87 -14.94
N TYR A 377 6.62 31.64 -15.05
CA TYR A 377 6.71 30.64 -14.00
C TYR A 377 7.01 29.25 -14.56
N TRP A 378 7.53 28.34 -13.70
CA TRP A 378 7.70 26.93 -13.95
C TRP A 378 6.64 26.13 -13.24
N ASN A 379 6.06 25.16 -13.93
CA ASN A 379 5.29 24.11 -13.33
C ASN A 379 6.18 22.87 -13.21
N HIS A 380 6.12 22.23 -12.06
CA HIS A 380 6.72 20.95 -11.79
C HIS A 380 5.62 19.95 -11.53
N TRP A 381 5.68 18.79 -12.18
CA TRP A 381 4.76 17.67 -11.98
C TRP A 381 5.52 16.46 -11.49
N HIS A 382 4.92 15.73 -10.57
CA HIS A 382 5.37 14.42 -10.14
C HIS A 382 4.24 13.44 -10.35
N HIS A 383 4.37 12.56 -11.34
CA HIS A 383 3.40 11.53 -11.69
C HIS A 383 3.69 10.27 -10.89
N VAL A 384 2.64 9.70 -10.30
CA VAL A 384 2.72 8.48 -9.51
C VAL A 384 1.53 7.58 -9.85
N TRP A 385 1.82 6.44 -10.47
CA TRP A 385 0.82 5.45 -10.80
C TRP A 385 1.12 4.17 -10.05
N LYS A 386 0.10 3.58 -9.42
CA LYS A 386 0.25 2.43 -8.54
C LYS A 386 -0.89 1.45 -8.68
N THR A 387 -0.58 0.20 -8.38
CA THR A 387 -1.56 -0.84 -8.08
C THR A 387 -1.62 -1.00 -6.56
N ILE A 388 -2.78 -0.77 -5.96
CA ILE A 388 -3.03 -0.97 -4.53
C ILE A 388 -4.19 -1.95 -4.39
N SER A 389 -3.90 -3.16 -3.95
CA SER A 389 -4.83 -4.27 -3.87
C SER A 389 -4.42 -5.22 -2.75
N CYS A 390 -5.22 -6.25 -2.50
CA CYS A 390 -4.86 -7.37 -1.64
C CYS A 390 -4.94 -8.69 -2.40
N SER A 391 -4.07 -9.62 -2.02
CA SER A 391 -4.14 -11.00 -2.50
C SER A 391 -5.27 -11.74 -1.78
N PRO A 392 -6.18 -12.41 -2.49
CA PRO A 392 -7.19 -13.26 -1.88
C PRO A 392 -6.60 -14.53 -1.26
N PHE A 393 -5.35 -14.85 -1.58
CA PHE A 393 -4.62 -16.03 -1.12
C PHE A 393 -3.79 -15.77 0.14
N GLY A 394 -3.47 -14.50 0.42
CA GLY A 394 -2.73 -14.09 1.62
C GLY A 394 -3.56 -14.21 2.89
N GLN A 395 -2.92 -14.56 4.01
CA GLN A 395 -3.58 -14.67 5.31
C GLN A 395 -3.70 -13.31 5.99
N ALA A 396 -4.88 -13.06 6.58
CA ALA A 396 -5.14 -11.89 7.41
C ALA A 396 -6.17 -12.18 8.50
N ALA A 397 -6.00 -11.59 9.70
CA ALA A 397 -6.94 -11.70 10.80
C ALA A 397 -7.00 -10.40 11.59
N ALA A 398 -8.20 -9.92 11.87
CA ALA A 398 -8.46 -8.76 12.72
C ALA A 398 -8.72 -9.20 14.15
N PHE A 399 -8.20 -8.45 15.12
CA PHE A 399 -8.48 -8.69 16.51
C PHE A 399 -9.58 -7.74 16.98
N THR A 400 -10.56 -8.25 17.73
CA THR A 400 -11.64 -7.44 18.29
C THR A 400 -12.05 -7.95 19.66
N PRO A 401 -12.30 -7.09 20.65
CA PRO A 401 -12.83 -7.52 21.94
C PRO A 401 -14.28 -7.99 21.87
N THR A 402 -14.99 -7.68 20.79
CA THR A 402 -16.35 -8.13 20.56
C THR A 402 -16.37 -9.26 19.56
N ALA A 403 -16.75 -10.46 20.02
CA ALA A 403 -16.88 -11.60 19.12
C ALA A 403 -17.95 -11.31 18.05
N PRO A 404 -17.64 -11.53 16.75
CA PRO A 404 -18.65 -11.41 15.71
C PRO A 404 -19.69 -12.52 15.85
N THR A 405 -20.94 -12.21 15.52
CA THR A 405 -22.03 -13.17 15.54
C THR A 405 -22.58 -13.35 14.14
N ILE A 406 -22.57 -14.57 13.62
CA ILE A 406 -23.18 -14.88 12.32
C ILE A 406 -24.66 -15.18 12.52
N THR A 407 -25.50 -14.44 11.80
CA THR A 407 -26.96 -14.63 11.85
C THR A 407 -27.40 -15.63 10.79
N SER A 408 -26.98 -15.45 9.55
CA SER A 408 -27.38 -16.29 8.42
C SER A 408 -26.34 -16.26 7.29
N VAL A 409 -26.42 -17.25 6.40
CA VAL A 409 -25.77 -17.27 5.10
C VAL A 409 -26.85 -17.29 4.03
N THR A 410 -26.73 -16.42 3.02
CA THR A 410 -27.67 -16.34 1.90
C THR A 410 -26.95 -16.65 0.61
N VAL A 411 -27.52 -17.58 -0.19
CA VAL A 411 -26.96 -17.94 -1.51
C VAL A 411 -27.83 -17.33 -2.62
N THR A 412 -27.20 -16.76 -3.62
CA THR A 412 -27.86 -16.16 -4.77
C THR A 412 -27.27 -16.72 -6.08
N PRO A 413 -28.13 -17.22 -7.01
CA PRO A 413 -29.59 -17.38 -6.89
C PRO A 413 -29.97 -18.49 -5.89
N ALA A 414 -31.09 -18.33 -5.19
CA ALA A 414 -31.61 -19.35 -4.27
C ALA A 414 -32.15 -20.57 -5.02
N THR A 415 -32.62 -20.40 -6.25
CA THR A 415 -33.05 -21.47 -7.16
C THR A 415 -32.59 -21.17 -8.59
N ALA A 416 -32.20 -22.20 -9.32
CA ALA A 416 -31.84 -22.08 -10.74
C ALA A 416 -32.18 -23.35 -11.48
N THR A 417 -32.28 -23.25 -12.82
CA THR A 417 -32.44 -24.40 -13.71
C THR A 417 -31.24 -24.45 -14.64
N LEU A 418 -30.57 -25.61 -14.71
CA LEU A 418 -29.38 -25.83 -15.54
C LEU A 418 -29.56 -27.08 -16.39
N SER A 419 -29.03 -27.03 -17.63
CA SER A 419 -28.87 -28.23 -18.45
C SER A 419 -27.63 -29.02 -17.99
N LYS A 420 -27.63 -30.32 -18.33
CA LYS A 420 -26.43 -31.15 -18.16
C LYS A 420 -25.25 -30.56 -18.95
N GLY A 421 -24.07 -30.53 -18.35
CA GLY A 421 -22.87 -29.92 -18.92
C GLY A 421 -22.82 -28.41 -18.83
N ALA A 422 -23.78 -27.77 -18.18
CA ALA A 422 -23.79 -26.31 -17.98
C ALA A 422 -23.19 -25.91 -16.66
N ASP A 423 -22.82 -24.62 -16.58
CA ASP A 423 -22.18 -23.98 -15.46
C ASP A 423 -23.00 -22.85 -14.86
N LEU A 424 -22.86 -22.59 -13.57
CA LEU A 424 -23.52 -21.49 -12.89
C LEU A 424 -22.60 -20.87 -11.81
N GLN A 425 -22.48 -19.57 -11.82
CA GLN A 425 -21.84 -18.83 -10.71
C GLN A 425 -22.87 -18.58 -9.59
N LEU A 426 -22.57 -19.06 -8.42
CA LEU A 426 -23.29 -18.79 -7.17
C LEU A 426 -22.51 -17.81 -6.31
N ASN A 427 -23.23 -16.93 -5.62
CA ASN A 427 -22.63 -15.99 -4.68
C ASN A 427 -23.22 -16.21 -3.29
N ALA A 428 -22.41 -16.14 -2.26
CA ALA A 428 -22.87 -16.21 -0.88
C ALA A 428 -22.63 -14.87 -0.17
N ALA A 429 -23.56 -14.49 0.69
CA ALA A 429 -23.44 -13.36 1.60
C ALA A 429 -23.63 -13.83 3.04
N VAL A 430 -22.68 -13.56 3.90
CA VAL A 430 -22.72 -13.89 5.33
C VAL A 430 -23.21 -12.66 6.09
N VAL A 431 -24.31 -12.79 6.81
CA VAL A 431 -24.93 -11.70 7.57
C VAL A 431 -24.72 -11.92 9.06
N GLY A 432 -24.35 -10.85 9.76
CA GLY A 432 -24.10 -10.91 11.21
C GLY A 432 -23.81 -9.55 11.81
N THR A 433 -23.31 -9.55 13.03
CA THR A 433 -22.90 -8.34 13.75
C THR A 433 -21.39 -8.38 14.04
N GLY A 434 -20.74 -7.21 14.06
CA GLY A 434 -19.29 -7.11 14.20
C GLY A 434 -18.56 -7.25 12.85
N ILE A 435 -17.26 -7.52 12.90
CA ILE A 435 -16.43 -7.79 11.72
C ILE A 435 -16.66 -9.25 11.29
N VAL A 436 -17.56 -9.44 10.34
CA VAL A 436 -18.01 -10.75 9.86
C VAL A 436 -17.18 -11.19 8.66
N ASN A 437 -16.58 -12.38 8.72
CA ASN A 437 -15.89 -12.98 7.57
C ASN A 437 -16.90 -13.42 6.51
N GLN A 438 -16.75 -12.95 5.28
CA GLN A 438 -17.59 -13.31 4.14
C GLN A 438 -17.19 -14.65 3.48
N GLY A 439 -16.10 -15.27 3.94
CA GLY A 439 -15.64 -16.57 3.41
C GLY A 439 -16.62 -17.69 3.70
N VAL A 440 -16.88 -18.51 2.68
CA VAL A 440 -17.74 -19.71 2.78
C VAL A 440 -17.05 -20.92 2.15
N GLN A 441 -17.39 -22.09 2.65
CA GLN A 441 -17.04 -23.36 2.04
C GLN A 441 -18.25 -23.91 1.28
N TRP A 442 -18.04 -24.26 0.02
CA TRP A 442 -19.09 -24.75 -0.83
C TRP A 442 -19.10 -26.29 -0.90
N THR A 443 -20.29 -26.87 -0.90
CA THR A 443 -20.52 -28.30 -1.11
C THR A 443 -21.72 -28.50 -2.02
N VAL A 444 -21.70 -29.54 -2.84
CA VAL A 444 -22.84 -29.96 -3.67
C VAL A 444 -23.27 -31.34 -3.25
N THR A 445 -24.59 -31.53 -3.08
CA THR A 445 -25.21 -32.78 -2.67
C THR A 445 -26.41 -33.09 -3.60
N GLY A 446 -26.89 -34.34 -3.55
CA GLY A 446 -28.01 -34.78 -4.43
C GLY A 446 -27.55 -35.16 -5.83
N GLY A 447 -26.29 -34.96 -6.21
CA GLY A 447 -25.70 -35.36 -7.47
C GLY A 447 -25.16 -36.76 -7.41
N ALA A 448 -25.40 -37.55 -8.46
CA ALA A 448 -24.90 -38.93 -8.59
C ALA A 448 -23.61 -38.99 -9.43
N ALA A 449 -23.36 -38.01 -10.26
CA ALA A 449 -22.22 -38.02 -11.18
C ALA A 449 -20.96 -37.43 -10.50
N SER A 450 -19.83 -38.13 -10.59
CA SER A 450 -18.55 -37.69 -10.01
C SER A 450 -17.96 -36.45 -10.68
N GLY A 451 -18.52 -36.01 -11.84
CA GLY A 451 -18.09 -34.80 -12.54
C GLY A 451 -18.90 -33.55 -12.16
N THR A 452 -19.97 -33.69 -11.35
CA THR A 452 -20.72 -32.53 -10.83
C THR A 452 -19.98 -31.98 -9.62
N THR A 453 -19.43 -30.77 -9.75
CA THR A 453 -18.57 -30.15 -8.73
C THR A 453 -18.93 -28.70 -8.50
N VAL A 454 -18.64 -28.20 -7.33
CA VAL A 454 -18.67 -26.78 -7.03
C VAL A 454 -17.28 -26.34 -6.53
N THR A 455 -16.76 -25.26 -7.09
CA THR A 455 -15.49 -24.69 -6.65
C THR A 455 -15.69 -23.88 -5.37
N ASN A 456 -14.61 -23.61 -4.64
CA ASN A 456 -14.68 -22.73 -3.46
C ASN A 456 -15.04 -21.27 -3.81
N GLY A 457 -14.97 -20.88 -5.08
CA GLY A 457 -15.49 -19.61 -5.58
C GLY A 457 -16.98 -19.61 -5.90
N GLY A 458 -17.69 -20.73 -5.64
CA GLY A 458 -19.13 -20.85 -5.91
C GLY A 458 -19.47 -21.14 -7.38
N TYR A 459 -18.51 -21.57 -8.19
CA TYR A 459 -18.74 -21.96 -9.58
C TYR A 459 -19.17 -23.43 -9.62
N LEU A 460 -20.44 -23.66 -9.93
CA LEU A 460 -21.03 -24.98 -10.06
C LEU A 460 -20.89 -25.47 -11.50
N HIS A 461 -20.36 -26.68 -11.69
CA HIS A 461 -20.37 -27.41 -12.94
C HIS A 461 -21.29 -28.63 -12.80
N VAL A 462 -22.26 -28.77 -13.68
CA VAL A 462 -23.14 -29.95 -13.74
C VAL A 462 -22.61 -30.91 -14.79
N ALA A 463 -22.26 -32.12 -14.38
CA ALA A 463 -21.71 -33.11 -15.31
C ALA A 463 -22.70 -33.46 -16.46
N ALA A 464 -22.17 -33.72 -17.67
CA ALA A 464 -22.98 -34.14 -18.83
C ALA A 464 -23.71 -35.48 -18.61
N ASN A 465 -23.17 -36.32 -17.74
CA ASN A 465 -23.75 -37.62 -17.34
C ASN A 465 -24.54 -37.55 -16.02
N GLU A 466 -24.89 -36.35 -15.53
CA GLU A 466 -25.69 -36.19 -14.32
C GLU A 466 -27.05 -36.87 -14.45
N THR A 467 -27.43 -37.63 -13.44
CA THR A 467 -28.71 -38.37 -13.38
C THR A 467 -29.70 -37.75 -12.39
N ALA A 468 -29.20 -36.96 -11.45
CA ALA A 468 -30.07 -36.29 -10.50
C ALA A 468 -30.86 -35.16 -11.20
N THR A 469 -32.12 -35.05 -10.83
CA THR A 469 -33.02 -33.99 -11.32
C THR A 469 -32.95 -32.75 -10.48
N THR A 470 -32.39 -32.86 -9.28
CA THR A 470 -32.25 -31.74 -8.31
C THR A 470 -30.93 -31.90 -7.58
N LEU A 471 -30.17 -30.81 -7.52
CA LEU A 471 -28.92 -30.67 -6.75
C LEU A 471 -29.13 -29.63 -5.69
N THR A 472 -28.54 -29.83 -4.51
CA THR A 472 -28.49 -28.83 -3.47
C THR A 472 -27.03 -28.35 -3.31
N VAL A 473 -26.79 -27.06 -3.52
CA VAL A 473 -25.51 -26.44 -3.30
C VAL A 473 -25.56 -25.67 -1.99
N THR A 474 -24.70 -26.02 -1.04
CA THR A 474 -24.65 -25.46 0.29
C THR A 474 -23.39 -24.63 0.47
N ALA A 475 -23.56 -23.39 0.93
CA ALA A 475 -22.47 -22.51 1.39
C ALA A 475 -22.45 -22.52 2.93
N THR A 476 -21.35 -22.93 3.52
CA THR A 476 -21.14 -22.96 4.98
C THR A 476 -20.18 -21.87 5.38
N SER A 477 -20.53 -21.02 6.36
CA SER A 477 -19.63 -19.97 6.85
C SER A 477 -18.35 -20.58 7.43
N ILE A 478 -17.19 -20.05 7.00
CA ILE A 478 -15.88 -20.45 7.53
C ILE A 478 -15.73 -20.02 9.01
N GLN A 479 -16.35 -18.89 9.38
CA GLN A 479 -16.27 -18.35 10.73
C GLN A 479 -17.18 -19.10 11.72
N ASP A 480 -18.37 -19.52 11.28
CA ASP A 480 -19.32 -20.31 12.07
C ASP A 480 -19.88 -21.45 11.21
N GLY A 481 -19.24 -22.61 11.30
CA GLY A 481 -19.61 -23.80 10.54
C GLY A 481 -21.05 -24.33 10.80
N THR A 482 -21.79 -23.75 11.76
CA THR A 482 -23.19 -24.09 12.01
C THR A 482 -24.16 -23.29 11.14
N LYS A 483 -23.70 -22.24 10.47
CA LYS A 483 -24.51 -21.35 9.63
C LYS A 483 -24.30 -21.68 8.17
N THR A 484 -25.41 -22.04 7.51
CA THR A 484 -25.42 -22.46 6.11
C THR A 484 -26.49 -21.70 5.31
N GLY A 485 -26.24 -21.56 4.03
CA GLY A 485 -27.21 -21.12 3.02
C GLY A 485 -27.25 -22.10 1.88
N GLU A 486 -28.38 -22.27 1.23
CA GLU A 486 -28.56 -23.27 0.20
C GLU A 486 -29.13 -22.67 -1.09
N SER A 487 -28.74 -23.28 -2.21
CA SER A 487 -29.33 -23.06 -3.52
C SER A 487 -29.82 -24.41 -4.11
N THR A 488 -31.04 -24.40 -4.56
CA THR A 488 -31.64 -25.59 -5.23
C THR A 488 -31.53 -25.45 -6.73
N ILE A 489 -30.85 -26.40 -7.35
CA ILE A 489 -30.60 -26.43 -8.81
C ILE A 489 -31.42 -27.55 -9.43
N THR A 490 -32.35 -27.18 -10.33
CA THR A 490 -33.10 -28.15 -11.14
C THR A 490 -32.31 -28.50 -12.38
N VAL A 491 -31.98 -29.78 -12.57
CA VAL A 491 -31.21 -30.27 -13.73
C VAL A 491 -32.16 -30.68 -14.81
N THR A 492 -31.99 -30.13 -16.01
CA THR A 492 -32.73 -30.47 -17.21
C THR A 492 -31.83 -31.23 -18.20
N ALA A 493 -32.49 -31.87 -19.17
CA ALA A 493 -31.79 -32.68 -20.17
C ALA A 493 -30.81 -31.86 -21.02
#